data_382e584935d6f57adba894a75a5ff79c
#
_entry.id   382e584935d6f57adba894a75a5ff79c
#
_cell.length_a   1.000
_cell.length_b   1.000
_cell.length_c   1.000
_cell.angle_alpha   90.00
_cell.angle_beta   90.00
_cell.angle_gamma   90.00
#
_symmetry.space_group_name_H-M   'P 1'
#
loop_
_entity.id
_entity.type
_entity.pdbx_description
1 polymer ?
#
loop_
_entity_poly.entity_id
_entity_poly.type
_entity_poly.pdbx_seq_one_letter_code
_entity_poly.pdbx_strand_id
1 'polypeptide(L)'
;MTTKSKRLLLPFINLGHALDHLVMLIFPTVVLALSRDLNRPYAELLPLSLGGFVAFGVLGLPAGYLGDRWSRYRMMTVFFFGLGGALILTGFATELWQIAVGLTVLGMFAAIYHPVATAMIVADPKVMGRVLGWNGLYGNLGLAFAAVVSGFLMDYYGWRTAFFVPGAICIAAGIGWLIYVADPGAIVKTGKKAALHVDTRTMVRIILVLLVATSCGGLIFNATTISMPKVFDERLSALTNTSLGIGLLVSMVYTIAAFSQIVVGPMIDKHDLRTLLLPISLAQVALLFMASQLDGWPLLIVAVLMMLAVFGQIPLNDAIVGRYTPDEYRSRVFAVRYLVTFGVASMAIPMIVHFHRTSGFRSVFMLLAALATCTLVASFFFPGRAALKRQSATIGQPARA
;
A
#
# COMPACT_ATOMS: atom_id res chain seq x y z
N MET A 1 -11.01 -21.91 24.24
CA MET A 1 -10.89 -21.79 22.77
C MET A 1 -10.27 -23.06 22.24
N THR A 2 -10.96 -23.78 21.38
CA THR A 2 -10.44 -25.00 20.77
C THR A 2 -9.28 -24.67 19.84
N THR A 3 -8.24 -25.50 19.80
CA THR A 3 -7.03 -25.35 18.99
C THR A 3 -7.30 -25.16 17.49
N LYS A 4 -8.46 -25.59 17.01
CA LYS A 4 -8.92 -25.41 15.63
C LYS A 4 -9.20 -23.94 15.25
N SER A 5 -9.76 -23.16 16.15
CA SER A 5 -10.19 -21.76 15.92
C SER A 5 -9.00 -20.77 15.75
N LYS A 6 -7.88 -21.02 16.43
CA LYS A 6 -6.66 -20.17 16.28
C LYS A 6 -5.92 -20.39 14.94
N ARG A 7 -6.08 -21.56 14.32
CA ARG A 7 -5.35 -21.92 13.09
C ARG A 7 -5.83 -21.16 11.86
N LEU A 8 -7.08 -20.68 11.84
CA LEU A 8 -7.66 -20.01 10.66
C LEU A 8 -7.65 -18.49 10.76
N LEU A 9 -7.31 -17.89 11.90
CA LEU A 9 -7.24 -16.43 12.07
C LEU A 9 -6.27 -15.79 11.06
N LEU A 10 -5.03 -16.25 11.00
CA LEU A 10 -4.01 -15.69 10.10
C LEU A 10 -4.34 -15.87 8.62
N PRO A 11 -4.79 -17.03 8.13
CA PRO A 11 -5.27 -17.18 6.76
C PRO A 11 -6.34 -16.15 6.37
N PHE A 12 -7.36 -15.93 7.22
CA PHE A 12 -8.40 -14.93 6.94
C PHE A 12 -7.90 -13.50 7.03
N ILE A 13 -6.99 -13.18 7.94
CA ILE A 13 -6.34 -11.86 7.97
C ILE A 13 -5.54 -11.65 6.68
N ASN A 14 -4.76 -12.63 6.24
CA ASN A 14 -4.00 -12.54 5.00
C ASN A 14 -4.90 -12.41 3.77
N LEU A 15 -6.00 -13.17 3.71
CA LEU A 15 -7.02 -13.01 2.67
C LEU A 15 -7.63 -11.60 2.70
N GLY A 16 -7.94 -11.08 3.89
CA GLY A 16 -8.42 -9.72 4.07
C GLY A 16 -7.44 -8.69 3.51
N HIS A 17 -6.13 -8.86 3.70
CA HIS A 17 -5.12 -7.95 3.14
C HIS A 17 -5.08 -7.99 1.61
N ALA A 18 -5.14 -9.19 1.04
CA ALA A 18 -5.21 -9.35 -0.41
C ALA A 18 -6.46 -8.70 -0.98
N LEU A 19 -7.64 -8.91 -0.36
CA LEU A 19 -8.88 -8.29 -0.79
C LEU A 19 -8.86 -6.78 -0.63
N ASP A 20 -8.34 -6.24 0.47
CA ASP A 20 -8.23 -4.80 0.72
C ASP A 20 -7.50 -4.07 -0.42
N HIS A 21 -6.31 -4.54 -0.76
CA HIS A 21 -5.53 -3.95 -1.84
C HIS A 21 -6.10 -4.22 -3.24
N LEU A 22 -6.68 -5.40 -3.46
CA LEU A 22 -7.32 -5.74 -4.72
C LEU A 22 -8.47 -4.79 -5.02
N VAL A 23 -9.39 -4.62 -4.05
CA VAL A 23 -10.61 -3.83 -4.27
C VAL A 23 -10.33 -2.34 -4.45
N MET A 24 -9.30 -1.81 -3.78
CA MET A 24 -8.90 -0.41 -3.93
C MET A 24 -8.32 -0.11 -5.33
N LEU A 25 -7.76 -1.10 -6.02
CA LEU A 25 -7.17 -0.94 -7.36
C LEU A 25 -8.03 -1.49 -8.51
N ILE A 26 -9.24 -1.94 -8.26
CA ILE A 26 -10.20 -2.31 -9.33
C ILE A 26 -10.47 -1.11 -10.24
N PHE A 27 -10.84 0.04 -9.66
CA PHE A 27 -11.28 1.20 -10.44
C PHE A 27 -10.19 1.79 -11.34
N PRO A 28 -8.92 1.91 -10.96
CA PRO A 28 -7.82 2.29 -11.86
C PRO A 28 -7.73 1.48 -13.16
N THR A 29 -8.19 0.23 -13.16
CA THR A 29 -8.30 -0.60 -14.37
C THR A 29 -9.67 -0.43 -15.04
N VAL A 30 -10.75 -0.44 -14.28
CA VAL A 30 -12.13 -0.28 -14.80
C VAL A 30 -12.31 1.04 -15.53
N VAL A 31 -11.65 2.10 -15.11
CA VAL A 31 -11.74 3.41 -15.76
C VAL A 31 -11.31 3.38 -17.24
N LEU A 32 -10.48 2.41 -17.65
CA LEU A 32 -10.09 2.24 -19.05
C LEU A 32 -11.28 1.82 -19.91
N ALA A 33 -12.07 0.85 -19.44
CA ALA A 33 -13.31 0.43 -20.12
C ALA A 33 -14.36 1.54 -20.11
N LEU A 34 -14.59 2.17 -18.94
CA LEU A 34 -15.52 3.29 -18.83
C LEU A 34 -15.16 4.45 -19.75
N SER A 35 -13.87 4.75 -19.91
CA SER A 35 -13.40 5.81 -20.82
C SER A 35 -13.77 5.51 -22.28
N ARG A 36 -13.67 4.24 -22.69
CA ARG A 36 -14.06 3.78 -24.03
C ARG A 36 -15.58 3.75 -24.21
N ASP A 37 -16.30 3.14 -23.26
CA ASP A 37 -17.76 2.95 -23.33
C ASP A 37 -18.53 4.27 -23.28
N LEU A 38 -18.07 5.23 -22.48
CA LEU A 38 -18.72 6.53 -22.30
C LEU A 38 -18.14 7.62 -23.21
N ASN A 39 -17.09 7.29 -23.99
CA ASN A 39 -16.32 8.27 -24.80
C ASN A 39 -15.92 9.50 -23.97
N ARG A 40 -15.43 9.29 -22.76
CA ARG A 40 -14.95 10.33 -21.83
C ARG A 40 -13.47 10.19 -21.54
N PRO A 41 -12.72 11.31 -21.40
CA PRO A 41 -11.31 11.26 -21.06
C PRO A 41 -11.06 10.57 -19.71
N TYR A 42 -9.98 9.77 -19.64
CA TYR A 42 -9.49 9.14 -18.40
C TYR A 42 -9.39 10.13 -17.22
N ALA A 43 -8.88 11.33 -17.50
CA ALA A 43 -8.68 12.37 -16.50
C ALA A 43 -9.98 12.97 -15.95
N GLU A 44 -11.14 12.72 -16.58
CA GLU A 44 -12.46 13.09 -16.04
C GLU A 44 -13.04 12.00 -15.14
N LEU A 45 -12.73 10.73 -15.44
CA LEU A 45 -13.31 9.59 -14.74
C LEU A 45 -12.47 9.15 -13.54
N LEU A 46 -11.14 9.23 -13.60
CA LEU A 46 -10.28 8.84 -12.48
C LEU A 46 -10.62 9.54 -11.16
N PRO A 47 -10.98 10.84 -11.13
CA PRO A 47 -11.39 11.53 -9.91
C PRO A 47 -12.58 10.93 -9.17
N LEU A 48 -13.41 10.09 -9.80
CA LEU A 48 -14.50 9.37 -9.13
C LEU A 48 -14.00 8.50 -7.97
N SER A 49 -12.75 8.04 -8.02
CA SER A 49 -12.14 7.26 -6.94
C SER A 49 -11.49 8.10 -5.83
N LEU A 50 -11.39 9.42 -5.99
CA LEU A 50 -10.72 10.31 -5.03
C LEU A 50 -11.32 10.17 -3.62
N GLY A 51 -12.66 10.20 -3.52
CA GLY A 51 -13.35 10.03 -2.25
C GLY A 51 -13.00 8.73 -1.53
N GLY A 52 -12.82 7.65 -2.30
CA GLY A 52 -12.40 6.34 -1.77
C GLY A 52 -11.00 6.37 -1.16
N PHE A 53 -10.03 6.95 -1.85
CA PHE A 53 -8.65 7.07 -1.32
C PHE A 53 -8.57 8.03 -0.12
N VAL A 54 -9.34 9.12 -0.13
CA VAL A 54 -9.44 10.04 1.02
C VAL A 54 -10.05 9.33 2.22
N ALA A 55 -11.17 8.62 2.04
CA ALA A 55 -11.84 7.88 3.10
C ALA A 55 -10.93 6.78 3.67
N PHE A 56 -10.24 6.03 2.81
CA PHE A 56 -9.25 5.03 3.20
C PHE A 56 -8.16 5.62 4.10
N GLY A 57 -7.64 6.79 3.76
CA GLY A 57 -6.60 7.44 4.55
C GLY A 57 -7.08 8.01 5.87
N VAL A 58 -8.19 8.75 5.85
CA VAL A 58 -8.66 9.52 7.02
C VAL A 58 -9.35 8.63 8.05
N LEU A 59 -10.13 7.65 7.60
CA LEU A 59 -10.96 6.82 8.49
C LEU A 59 -10.20 5.66 9.16
N GLY A 60 -8.92 5.43 8.80
CA GLY A 60 -8.07 4.48 9.51
C GLY A 60 -7.94 4.78 11.01
N LEU A 61 -7.84 6.06 11.41
CA LEU A 61 -7.75 6.44 12.83
C LEU A 61 -9.04 6.11 13.62
N PRO A 62 -10.24 6.56 13.19
CA PRO A 62 -11.47 6.17 13.89
C PRO A 62 -11.74 4.67 13.83
N ALA A 63 -11.38 3.98 12.75
CA ALA A 63 -11.53 2.54 12.65
C ALA A 63 -10.67 1.79 13.69
N GLY A 64 -9.42 2.21 13.87
CA GLY A 64 -8.54 1.67 14.93
C GLY A 64 -9.09 1.92 16.32
N TYR A 65 -9.56 3.13 16.59
CA TYR A 65 -10.18 3.48 17.87
C TYR A 65 -11.43 2.61 18.17
N LEU A 66 -12.30 2.43 17.17
CA LEU A 66 -13.48 1.57 17.30
C LEU A 66 -13.08 0.10 17.50
N GLY A 67 -12.04 -0.38 16.79
CA GLY A 67 -11.50 -1.72 16.97
C GLY A 67 -11.04 -1.99 18.40
N ASP A 68 -10.42 -1.01 19.04
CA ASP A 68 -9.95 -1.12 20.43
C ASP A 68 -11.10 -1.00 21.45
N ARG A 69 -12.13 -0.22 21.18
CA ARG A 69 -13.25 0.00 22.10
C ARG A 69 -14.39 -1.00 21.97
N TRP A 70 -14.68 -1.44 20.76
CA TRP A 70 -15.80 -2.34 20.51
C TRP A 70 -15.31 -3.81 20.39
N SER A 71 -14.72 -4.18 19.25
CA SER A 71 -14.11 -5.51 19.03
C SER A 71 -13.38 -5.51 17.69
N ARG A 72 -12.13 -5.94 17.68
CA ARG A 72 -11.36 -6.12 16.43
C ARG A 72 -11.99 -7.20 15.55
N TYR A 73 -12.50 -8.26 16.14
CA TYR A 73 -13.21 -9.33 15.43
C TYR A 73 -14.45 -8.79 14.70
N ARG A 74 -15.29 -8.02 15.40
CA ARG A 74 -16.50 -7.42 14.80
C ARG A 74 -16.15 -6.37 13.74
N MET A 75 -15.11 -5.59 13.95
CA MET A 75 -14.62 -4.65 12.94
C MET A 75 -14.17 -5.36 11.67
N MET A 76 -13.47 -6.52 11.76
CA MET A 76 -13.14 -7.33 10.60
C MET A 76 -14.38 -7.93 9.93
N THR A 77 -15.43 -8.26 10.69
CA THR A 77 -16.73 -8.64 10.10
C THR A 77 -17.32 -7.49 9.29
N VAL A 78 -17.35 -6.27 9.85
CA VAL A 78 -17.83 -5.06 9.15
C VAL A 78 -16.97 -4.80 7.89
N PHE A 79 -15.66 -5.00 7.96
CA PHE A 79 -14.75 -4.88 6.82
C PHE A 79 -15.18 -5.79 5.66
N PHE A 80 -15.30 -7.10 5.86
CA PHE A 80 -15.62 -8.02 4.77
C PHE A 80 -17.00 -7.76 4.15
N PHE A 81 -18.03 -7.62 4.97
CA PHE A 81 -19.41 -7.37 4.49
C PHE A 81 -19.55 -5.97 3.90
N GLY A 82 -18.89 -4.97 4.50
CA GLY A 82 -18.90 -3.59 4.00
C GLY A 82 -18.22 -3.46 2.64
N LEU A 83 -17.04 -4.08 2.45
CA LEU A 83 -16.37 -4.12 1.14
C LEU A 83 -17.27 -4.79 0.10
N GLY A 84 -17.80 -5.97 0.41
CA GLY A 84 -18.62 -6.74 -0.50
C GLY A 84 -19.90 -5.99 -0.89
N GLY A 85 -20.60 -5.42 0.09
CA GLY A 85 -21.80 -4.63 -0.14
C GLY A 85 -21.53 -3.36 -0.97
N ALA A 86 -20.47 -2.60 -0.64
CA ALA A 86 -20.08 -1.41 -1.39
C ALA A 86 -19.75 -1.72 -2.84
N LEU A 87 -19.00 -2.80 -3.09
CA LEU A 87 -18.67 -3.24 -4.46
C LEU A 87 -19.92 -3.63 -5.24
N ILE A 88 -20.77 -4.49 -4.68
CA ILE A 88 -22.00 -4.94 -5.36
C ILE A 88 -22.89 -3.74 -5.69
N LEU A 89 -23.09 -2.81 -4.76
CA LEU A 89 -23.87 -1.60 -5.00
C LEU A 89 -23.22 -0.71 -6.07
N THR A 90 -21.90 -0.58 -6.09
CA THR A 90 -21.17 0.16 -7.14
C THR A 90 -21.36 -0.48 -8.52
N GLY A 91 -21.43 -1.82 -8.61
CA GLY A 91 -21.67 -2.54 -9.85
C GLY A 91 -23.07 -2.25 -10.46
N PHE A 92 -24.06 -1.88 -9.64
CA PHE A 92 -25.39 -1.45 -10.09
C PHE A 92 -25.48 0.02 -10.51
N ALA A 93 -24.41 0.79 -10.37
CA ALA A 93 -24.41 2.21 -10.71
C ALA A 93 -24.81 2.45 -12.18
N THR A 94 -25.72 3.40 -12.38
CA THR A 94 -26.17 3.88 -13.70
C THR A 94 -25.62 5.27 -14.01
N GLU A 95 -25.25 6.03 -12.97
CA GLU A 95 -24.74 7.38 -13.05
C GLU A 95 -23.33 7.48 -12.44
N LEU A 96 -22.49 8.40 -12.95
CA LEU A 96 -21.11 8.57 -12.49
C LEU A 96 -21.01 8.93 -11.00
N TRP A 97 -21.93 9.75 -10.49
CA TRP A 97 -21.94 10.12 -9.07
C TRP A 97 -22.19 8.91 -8.16
N GLN A 98 -22.96 7.92 -8.62
CA GLN A 98 -23.19 6.67 -7.87
C GLN A 98 -21.91 5.86 -7.76
N ILE A 99 -21.11 5.81 -8.83
CA ILE A 99 -19.77 5.20 -8.80
C ILE A 99 -18.89 5.92 -7.78
N ALA A 100 -18.88 7.27 -7.79
CA ALA A 100 -18.06 8.05 -6.86
C ALA A 100 -18.48 7.82 -5.40
N VAL A 101 -19.77 7.77 -5.11
CA VAL A 101 -20.30 7.45 -3.77
C VAL A 101 -19.94 6.02 -3.37
N GLY A 102 -20.16 5.05 -4.27
CA GLY A 102 -19.86 3.64 -4.02
C GLY A 102 -18.38 3.41 -3.72
N LEU A 103 -17.47 4.02 -4.48
CA LEU A 103 -16.03 3.98 -4.24
C LEU A 103 -15.64 4.68 -2.93
N THR A 104 -16.32 5.77 -2.57
CA THR A 104 -16.11 6.44 -1.28
C THR A 104 -16.50 5.53 -0.11
N VAL A 105 -17.66 4.90 -0.18
CA VAL A 105 -18.12 3.93 0.82
C VAL A 105 -17.19 2.71 0.87
N LEU A 106 -16.71 2.24 -0.28
CA LEU A 106 -15.69 1.17 -0.35
C LEU A 106 -14.43 1.56 0.45
N GLY A 107 -13.91 2.77 0.23
CA GLY A 107 -12.74 3.27 0.95
C GLY A 107 -12.97 3.41 2.46
N MET A 108 -14.20 3.75 2.90
CA MET A 108 -14.56 3.78 4.33
C MET A 108 -14.41 2.41 4.99
N PHE A 109 -14.87 1.34 4.34
CA PHE A 109 -14.74 -0.02 4.87
C PHE A 109 -13.31 -0.56 4.74
N ALA A 110 -12.61 -0.26 3.65
CA ALA A 110 -11.21 -0.62 3.45
C ALA A 110 -10.29 -0.03 4.54
N ALA A 111 -10.56 1.19 5.02
CA ALA A 111 -9.83 1.86 6.10
C ALA A 111 -9.75 1.04 7.41
N ILE A 112 -10.65 0.06 7.58
CA ILE A 112 -10.70 -0.79 8.78
C ILE A 112 -9.51 -1.75 8.83
N TYR A 113 -9.05 -2.26 7.68
CA TYR A 113 -8.11 -3.38 7.66
C TYR A 113 -6.81 -3.08 8.40
N HIS A 114 -6.09 -2.05 7.97
CA HIS A 114 -4.73 -1.81 8.46
C HIS A 114 -4.61 -1.62 9.97
N PRO A 115 -5.38 -0.74 10.63
CA PRO A 115 -5.26 -0.56 12.06
C PRO A 115 -5.77 -1.77 12.86
N VAL A 116 -6.83 -2.43 12.40
CA VAL A 116 -7.49 -3.51 13.14
C VAL A 116 -6.74 -4.83 12.95
N ALA A 117 -6.47 -5.23 11.71
CA ALA A 117 -5.80 -6.50 11.41
C ALA A 117 -4.35 -6.51 11.90
N THR A 118 -3.60 -5.41 11.69
CA THR A 118 -2.23 -5.30 12.20
C THR A 118 -2.20 -5.47 13.72
N ALA A 119 -3.14 -4.87 14.45
CA ALA A 119 -3.24 -5.02 15.89
C ALA A 119 -3.56 -6.47 16.33
N MET A 120 -4.25 -7.25 15.48
CA MET A 120 -4.51 -8.68 15.74
C MET A 120 -3.27 -9.56 15.46
N ILE A 121 -2.46 -9.19 14.46
CA ILE A 121 -1.22 -9.89 14.09
C ILE A 121 -0.13 -9.73 15.15
N VAL A 122 0.04 -8.51 15.69
CA VAL A 122 1.14 -8.15 16.61
C VAL A 122 0.92 -8.69 18.03
N ALA A 123 -0.15 -9.43 18.27
CA ALA A 123 -0.47 -9.95 19.59
C ALA A 123 0.57 -10.96 20.14
N ASP A 124 1.35 -11.64 19.27
CA ASP A 124 2.46 -12.53 19.66
C ASP A 124 3.81 -12.00 19.20
N PRO A 125 4.65 -11.45 20.13
CA PRO A 125 5.94 -10.86 19.77
C PRO A 125 6.97 -11.84 19.21
N LYS A 126 6.83 -13.14 19.48
CA LYS A 126 7.81 -14.16 19.09
C LYS A 126 7.80 -14.46 17.58
N VAL A 127 6.65 -14.26 16.94
CA VAL A 127 6.45 -14.58 15.52
C VAL A 127 6.05 -13.36 14.69
N MET A 128 6.00 -12.18 15.30
CA MET A 128 5.47 -10.95 14.73
C MET A 128 6.09 -10.60 13.37
N GLY A 129 7.41 -10.58 13.27
CA GLY A 129 8.12 -10.22 12.04
C GLY A 129 7.80 -11.15 10.88
N ARG A 130 7.80 -12.46 11.13
CA ARG A 130 7.46 -13.47 10.12
C ARG A 130 6.01 -13.34 9.66
N VAL A 131 5.07 -13.14 10.59
CA VAL A 131 3.64 -13.04 10.28
C VAL A 131 3.34 -11.75 9.51
N LEU A 132 3.95 -10.62 9.91
CA LEU A 132 3.83 -9.36 9.18
C LEU A 132 4.42 -9.46 7.77
N GLY A 133 5.55 -10.15 7.59
CA GLY A 133 6.14 -10.38 6.27
C GLY A 133 5.22 -11.16 5.33
N TRP A 134 4.64 -12.27 5.82
CA TRP A 134 3.64 -13.01 5.04
C TRP A 134 2.40 -12.17 4.75
N ASN A 135 1.91 -11.45 5.75
CA ASN A 135 0.75 -10.57 5.58
C ASN A 135 1.01 -9.50 4.52
N GLY A 136 2.19 -8.86 4.53
CA GLY A 136 2.60 -7.89 3.50
C GLY A 136 2.65 -8.49 2.09
N LEU A 137 3.14 -9.75 1.96
CA LEU A 137 3.14 -10.45 0.68
C LEU A 137 1.70 -10.64 0.13
N TYR A 138 0.75 -11.05 0.99
CA TYR A 138 -0.66 -11.20 0.56
C TYR A 138 -1.26 -9.86 0.11
N GLY A 139 -0.98 -8.74 0.80
CA GLY A 139 -1.40 -7.41 0.38
C GLY A 139 -0.86 -7.05 -1.01
N ASN A 140 0.44 -7.27 -1.24
CA ASN A 140 1.07 -7.01 -2.53
C ASN A 140 0.54 -7.92 -3.66
N LEU A 141 0.22 -9.17 -3.35
CA LEU A 141 -0.43 -10.07 -4.31
C LEU A 141 -1.85 -9.58 -4.65
N GLY A 142 -2.62 -9.09 -3.65
CA GLY A 142 -3.91 -8.47 -3.90
C GLY A 142 -3.80 -7.30 -4.88
N LEU A 143 -2.84 -6.42 -4.64
CA LEU A 143 -2.52 -5.30 -5.52
C LEU A 143 -2.12 -5.79 -6.94
N ALA A 144 -1.28 -6.82 -7.03
CA ALA A 144 -0.84 -7.39 -8.29
C ALA A 144 -2.02 -7.99 -9.10
N PHE A 145 -2.93 -8.70 -8.44
CA PHE A 145 -4.06 -9.36 -9.10
C PHE A 145 -5.20 -8.41 -9.46
N ALA A 146 -5.27 -7.19 -8.89
CA ALA A 146 -6.36 -6.26 -9.16
C ALA A 146 -6.55 -5.99 -10.65
N ALA A 147 -5.47 -5.70 -11.38
CA ALA A 147 -5.54 -5.35 -12.79
C ALA A 147 -5.89 -6.55 -13.68
N VAL A 148 -5.32 -7.75 -13.45
CA VAL A 148 -5.61 -8.92 -14.26
C VAL A 148 -7.03 -9.44 -14.02
N VAL A 149 -7.50 -9.47 -12.78
CA VAL A 149 -8.88 -9.88 -12.45
C VAL A 149 -9.88 -8.90 -13.07
N SER A 150 -9.66 -7.60 -12.90
CA SER A 150 -10.52 -6.58 -13.49
C SER A 150 -10.49 -6.65 -15.03
N GLY A 151 -9.31 -6.76 -15.63
CA GLY A 151 -9.15 -6.84 -17.09
C GLY A 151 -9.85 -8.05 -17.68
N PHE A 152 -9.69 -9.24 -17.06
CA PHE A 152 -10.39 -10.45 -17.47
C PHE A 152 -11.92 -10.29 -17.40
N LEU A 153 -12.42 -9.82 -16.26
CA LEU A 153 -13.87 -9.67 -16.09
C LEU A 153 -14.44 -8.61 -17.05
N MET A 154 -13.72 -7.53 -17.32
CA MET A 154 -14.15 -6.50 -18.25
C MET A 154 -14.23 -7.00 -19.70
N ASP A 155 -13.20 -7.69 -20.17
CA ASP A 155 -13.12 -8.12 -21.57
C ASP A 155 -14.16 -9.21 -21.90
N TYR A 156 -14.51 -10.09 -20.94
CA TYR A 156 -15.43 -11.21 -21.19
C TYR A 156 -16.85 -10.97 -20.70
N TYR A 157 -17.06 -10.14 -19.67
CA TYR A 157 -18.35 -10.02 -18.98
C TYR A 157 -18.80 -8.57 -18.73
N GLY A 158 -18.00 -7.60 -19.16
CA GLY A 158 -18.26 -6.17 -18.99
C GLY A 158 -17.81 -5.62 -17.63
N TRP A 159 -17.58 -4.32 -17.56
CA TRP A 159 -16.92 -3.65 -16.43
C TRP A 159 -17.65 -3.80 -15.08
N ARG A 160 -18.97 -3.98 -15.09
CA ARG A 160 -19.74 -4.17 -13.85
C ARG A 160 -19.37 -5.43 -13.09
N THR A 161 -18.98 -6.49 -13.80
CA THR A 161 -18.58 -7.75 -13.19
C THR A 161 -17.27 -7.63 -12.39
N ALA A 162 -16.41 -6.66 -12.73
CA ALA A 162 -15.24 -6.33 -11.95
C ALA A 162 -15.57 -5.83 -10.53
N PHE A 163 -16.80 -5.40 -10.29
CA PHE A 163 -17.32 -5.08 -8.96
C PHE A 163 -18.11 -6.24 -8.35
N PHE A 164 -19.00 -6.89 -9.12
CA PHE A 164 -19.85 -7.96 -8.59
C PHE A 164 -19.05 -9.16 -8.10
N VAL A 165 -18.08 -9.63 -8.88
CA VAL A 165 -17.33 -10.85 -8.55
C VAL A 165 -16.45 -10.65 -7.30
N PRO A 166 -15.58 -9.63 -7.21
CA PRO A 166 -14.84 -9.38 -5.98
C PRO A 166 -15.76 -9.05 -4.79
N GLY A 167 -16.89 -8.38 -5.02
CA GLY A 167 -17.90 -8.13 -4.00
C GLY A 167 -18.46 -9.42 -3.40
N ALA A 168 -18.85 -10.37 -4.25
CA ALA A 168 -19.31 -11.69 -3.82
C ALA A 168 -18.22 -12.46 -3.06
N ILE A 169 -16.96 -12.38 -3.51
CA ILE A 169 -15.81 -12.99 -2.81
C ILE A 169 -15.63 -12.37 -1.42
N CYS A 170 -15.75 -11.05 -1.27
CA CYS A 170 -15.67 -10.39 0.04
C CYS A 170 -16.79 -10.85 0.98
N ILE A 171 -18.03 -10.97 0.50
CA ILE A 171 -19.16 -11.50 1.28
C ILE A 171 -18.89 -12.96 1.69
N ALA A 172 -18.45 -13.80 0.76
CA ALA A 172 -18.10 -15.20 1.04
C ALA A 172 -16.98 -15.31 2.08
N ALA A 173 -15.96 -14.46 1.98
CA ALA A 173 -14.90 -14.36 3.00
C ALA A 173 -15.44 -13.92 4.36
N GLY A 174 -16.39 -12.98 4.39
CA GLY A 174 -17.08 -12.55 5.62
C GLY A 174 -17.90 -13.67 6.27
N ILE A 175 -18.62 -14.45 5.47
CA ILE A 175 -19.33 -15.64 5.95
C ILE A 175 -18.33 -16.67 6.51
N GLY A 176 -17.25 -16.95 5.76
CA GLY A 176 -16.19 -17.84 6.23
C GLY A 176 -15.54 -17.34 7.53
N TRP A 177 -15.30 -16.01 7.66
CA TRP A 177 -14.81 -15.39 8.89
C TRP A 177 -15.71 -15.72 10.09
N LEU A 178 -17.03 -15.54 9.95
CA LEU A 178 -18.00 -15.81 11.02
C LEU A 178 -18.05 -17.29 11.41
N ILE A 179 -17.90 -18.21 10.43
CA ILE A 179 -18.01 -19.66 10.66
C ILE A 179 -16.72 -20.23 11.25
N TYR A 180 -15.56 -19.82 10.74
CA TYR A 180 -14.29 -20.50 11.01
C TYR A 180 -13.36 -19.78 11.97
N VAL A 181 -13.56 -18.49 12.21
CA VAL A 181 -12.72 -17.68 13.10
C VAL A 181 -13.49 -17.36 14.37
N ALA A 182 -13.01 -17.81 15.52
CA ALA A 182 -13.61 -17.41 16.79
C ALA A 182 -13.07 -16.03 17.24
N ASP A 183 -13.91 -15.27 17.91
CA ASP A 183 -13.50 -14.01 18.53
C ASP A 183 -12.33 -14.27 19.50
N PRO A 184 -11.14 -13.71 19.28
CA PRO A 184 -9.98 -13.92 20.15
C PRO A 184 -10.15 -13.30 21.55
N GLY A 185 -11.22 -12.56 21.79
CA GLY A 185 -11.46 -11.83 23.03
C GLY A 185 -10.52 -10.64 23.23
N ALA A 186 -10.42 -10.14 24.46
CA ALA A 186 -9.54 -9.03 24.79
C ALA A 186 -8.06 -9.42 24.62
N ILE A 187 -7.31 -8.61 23.86
CA ILE A 187 -5.90 -8.88 23.59
C ILE A 187 -5.04 -8.51 24.81
N VAL A 188 -4.26 -9.48 25.28
CA VAL A 188 -3.28 -9.28 26.35
C VAL A 188 -2.19 -8.32 25.84
N LYS A 189 -1.97 -7.22 26.53
CA LYS A 189 -0.85 -6.29 26.27
C LYS A 189 0.47 -7.03 26.51
N THR A 190 1.25 -7.23 25.47
CA THR A 190 2.57 -7.86 25.53
C THR A 190 3.65 -6.88 25.90
N GLY A 191 4.70 -7.38 26.61
CA GLY A 191 5.74 -6.62 27.26
C GLY A 191 6.59 -5.69 26.38
N LYS A 192 7.18 -4.70 27.03
CA LYS A 192 8.00 -3.61 26.46
C LYS A 192 9.34 -4.11 25.91
N LYS A 193 9.66 -3.78 24.65
CA LYS A 193 11.03 -3.84 24.12
C LYS A 193 11.68 -2.45 24.19
N ALA A 194 12.92 -2.38 24.67
CA ALA A 194 13.65 -1.11 24.77
C ALA A 194 14.04 -0.59 23.37
N ALA A 195 13.76 0.67 23.08
CA ALA A 195 14.24 1.37 21.89
C ALA A 195 15.70 1.83 22.06
N LEU A 196 16.38 2.06 20.93
CA LEU A 196 17.68 2.72 20.95
C LEU A 196 17.51 4.16 21.51
N HIS A 197 18.21 4.47 22.59
CA HIS A 197 18.29 5.84 23.08
C HIS A 197 19.23 6.64 22.17
N VAL A 198 18.68 7.66 21.53
CA VAL A 198 19.43 8.62 20.71
C VAL A 198 19.15 10.04 21.25
N ASP A 199 20.07 10.97 21.04
CA ASP A 199 19.87 12.36 21.44
C ASP A 199 18.72 13.03 20.66
N THR A 200 18.18 14.12 21.19
CA THR A 200 17.04 14.84 20.60
C THR A 200 17.34 15.33 19.19
N ARG A 201 18.55 15.80 18.90
CA ARG A 201 18.95 16.29 17.57
C ARG A 201 18.95 15.18 16.54
N THR A 202 19.50 14.01 16.91
CA THR A 202 19.48 12.82 16.04
C THR A 202 18.07 12.29 15.84
N MET A 203 17.23 12.30 16.89
CA MET A 203 15.83 11.89 16.78
C MET A 203 15.05 12.80 15.82
N VAL A 204 15.16 14.12 15.95
CA VAL A 204 14.53 15.08 15.03
C VAL A 204 14.98 14.84 13.60
N ARG A 205 16.27 14.60 13.37
CA ARG A 205 16.83 14.30 12.06
C ARG A 205 16.25 13.02 11.45
N ILE A 206 16.13 11.94 12.24
CA ILE A 206 15.52 10.68 11.84
C ILE A 206 14.04 10.90 11.45
N ILE A 207 13.29 11.65 12.27
CA ILE A 207 11.88 11.96 12.03
C ILE A 207 11.70 12.76 10.74
N LEU A 208 12.52 13.78 10.51
CA LEU A 208 12.45 14.58 9.28
C LEU A 208 12.74 13.75 8.04
N VAL A 209 13.78 12.91 8.06
CA VAL A 209 14.07 11.98 6.95
C VAL A 209 12.92 11.02 6.74
N LEU A 210 12.35 10.47 7.81
CA LEU A 210 11.21 9.55 7.73
C LEU A 210 9.97 10.24 7.13
N LEU A 211 9.68 11.47 7.54
CA LEU A 211 8.55 12.23 6.99
C LEU A 211 8.72 12.47 5.49
N VAL A 212 9.89 12.90 5.03
CA VAL A 212 10.17 13.08 3.60
C VAL A 212 10.07 11.76 2.86
N ALA A 213 10.74 10.70 3.34
CA ALA A 213 10.74 9.39 2.70
C ALA A 213 9.34 8.76 2.64
N THR A 214 8.52 8.96 3.69
CA THR A 214 7.16 8.44 3.75
C THR A 214 6.20 9.24 2.85
N SER A 215 6.30 10.57 2.85
CA SER A 215 5.44 11.42 2.01
C SER A 215 5.77 11.25 0.53
N CYS A 216 7.03 11.40 0.13
CA CYS A 216 7.45 11.24 -1.26
C CYS A 216 7.27 9.79 -1.73
N GLY A 217 7.73 8.81 -0.94
CA GLY A 217 7.60 7.40 -1.27
C GLY A 217 6.14 6.94 -1.34
N GLY A 218 5.28 7.42 -0.44
CA GLY A 218 3.84 7.16 -0.48
C GLY A 218 3.18 7.70 -1.73
N LEU A 219 3.53 8.93 -2.14
CA LEU A 219 3.01 9.53 -3.37
C LEU A 219 3.53 8.80 -4.62
N ILE A 220 4.83 8.45 -4.66
CA ILE A 220 5.42 7.65 -5.74
C ILE A 220 4.71 6.29 -5.84
N PHE A 221 4.56 5.57 -4.73
CA PHE A 221 3.89 4.27 -4.69
C PHE A 221 2.46 4.35 -5.23
N ASN A 222 1.65 5.28 -4.70
CA ASN A 222 0.25 5.39 -5.11
C ASN A 222 0.11 5.91 -6.54
N ALA A 223 0.89 6.89 -6.95
CA ALA A 223 0.83 7.41 -8.30
C ALA A 223 1.24 6.35 -9.34
N THR A 224 2.30 5.58 -9.08
CA THR A 224 2.72 4.51 -9.99
C THR A 224 1.71 3.38 -10.04
N THR A 225 1.16 2.94 -8.90
CA THR A 225 0.20 1.82 -8.85
C THR A 225 -1.16 2.19 -9.45
N ILE A 226 -1.63 3.41 -9.24
CA ILE A 226 -2.90 3.89 -9.82
C ILE A 226 -2.78 4.11 -11.33
N SER A 227 -1.66 4.69 -11.80
CA SER A 227 -1.52 5.06 -13.20
C SER A 227 -1.03 3.95 -14.11
N MET A 228 -0.41 2.90 -13.59
CA MET A 228 0.24 1.84 -14.40
C MET A 228 -0.68 1.22 -15.46
N PRO A 229 -1.96 0.87 -15.19
CA PRO A 229 -2.84 0.36 -16.22
C PRO A 229 -2.99 1.33 -17.40
N LYS A 230 -3.12 2.64 -17.11
CA LYS A 230 -3.25 3.66 -18.16
C LYS A 230 -1.94 3.95 -18.88
N VAL A 231 -0.81 3.94 -18.17
CA VAL A 231 0.52 4.04 -18.78
C VAL A 231 0.73 2.91 -19.79
N PHE A 232 0.34 1.68 -19.44
CA PHE A 232 0.48 0.53 -20.34
C PHE A 232 -0.52 0.57 -21.51
N ASP A 233 -1.76 1.04 -21.26
CA ASP A 233 -2.74 1.29 -22.32
C ASP A 233 -2.20 2.28 -23.38
N GLU A 234 -1.54 3.34 -22.96
CA GLU A 234 -1.01 4.38 -23.88
C GLU A 234 0.33 4.02 -24.53
N ARG A 235 1.25 3.41 -23.74
CA ARG A 235 2.65 3.27 -24.14
C ARG A 235 3.10 1.86 -24.51
N LEU A 236 2.26 0.86 -24.23
CA LEU A 236 2.51 -0.54 -24.59
C LEU A 236 1.50 -1.10 -25.60
N SER A 237 0.81 -0.24 -26.35
CA SER A 237 -0.21 -0.62 -27.32
C SER A 237 0.31 -1.58 -28.42
N ALA A 238 1.63 -1.55 -28.72
CA ALA A 238 2.27 -2.52 -29.61
C ALA A 238 2.35 -3.93 -29.02
N LEU A 239 2.20 -4.12 -27.69
CA LEU A 239 2.27 -5.41 -27.01
C LEU A 239 0.87 -6.00 -26.78
N THR A 240 -0.08 -5.15 -26.44
CA THR A 240 -1.49 -5.54 -26.20
C THR A 240 -2.41 -4.33 -26.23
N ASN A 241 -3.67 -4.59 -26.72
CA ASN A 241 -4.73 -3.58 -26.74
C ASN A 241 -5.97 -4.05 -25.94
N THR A 242 -5.89 -5.20 -25.25
CA THR A 242 -6.98 -5.74 -24.46
C THR A 242 -6.81 -5.38 -22.98
N SER A 243 -7.92 -5.26 -22.26
CA SER A 243 -7.87 -4.96 -20.82
C SER A 243 -7.23 -6.12 -20.04
N LEU A 244 -7.46 -7.35 -20.46
CA LEU A 244 -6.79 -8.53 -19.92
C LEU A 244 -5.27 -8.49 -20.15
N GLY A 245 -4.83 -8.16 -21.37
CA GLY A 245 -3.41 -8.07 -21.69
C GLY A 245 -2.69 -7.00 -20.87
N ILE A 246 -3.29 -5.81 -20.73
CA ILE A 246 -2.80 -4.75 -19.85
C ILE A 246 -2.75 -5.26 -18.41
N GLY A 247 -3.81 -5.90 -17.94
CA GLY A 247 -3.89 -6.47 -16.60
C GLY A 247 -2.81 -7.52 -16.32
N LEU A 248 -2.50 -8.39 -17.29
CA LEU A 248 -1.43 -9.39 -17.19
C LEU A 248 -0.04 -8.74 -17.07
N LEU A 249 0.24 -7.72 -17.87
CA LEU A 249 1.51 -7.00 -17.80
C LEU A 249 1.67 -6.27 -16.45
N VAL A 250 0.64 -5.59 -15.98
CA VAL A 250 0.63 -4.92 -14.66
C VAL A 250 0.81 -5.95 -13.54
N SER A 251 0.05 -7.05 -13.59
CA SER A 251 0.13 -8.13 -12.59
C SER A 251 1.53 -8.75 -12.54
N MET A 252 2.15 -9.00 -13.69
CA MET A 252 3.52 -9.50 -13.79
C MET A 252 4.51 -8.53 -13.11
N VAL A 253 4.45 -7.24 -13.45
CA VAL A 253 5.34 -6.22 -12.87
C VAL A 253 5.19 -6.17 -11.34
N TYR A 254 3.97 -6.14 -10.83
CA TYR A 254 3.74 -6.02 -9.37
C TYR A 254 4.05 -7.32 -8.62
N THR A 255 3.80 -8.49 -9.24
CA THR A 255 4.17 -9.78 -8.65
C THR A 255 5.68 -9.87 -8.50
N ILE A 256 6.45 -9.54 -9.53
CA ILE A 256 7.91 -9.51 -9.46
C ILE A 256 8.37 -8.51 -8.39
N ALA A 257 7.76 -7.31 -8.39
CA ALA A 257 8.10 -6.27 -7.42
C ALA A 257 7.82 -6.67 -5.97
N ALA A 258 6.76 -7.46 -5.71
CA ALA A 258 6.43 -7.94 -4.37
C ALA A 258 7.55 -8.77 -3.73
N PHE A 259 8.31 -9.51 -4.53
CA PHE A 259 9.46 -10.29 -4.05
C PHE A 259 10.61 -9.40 -3.53
N SER A 260 10.68 -8.12 -3.90
CA SER A 260 11.69 -7.21 -3.36
C SER A 260 11.65 -7.12 -1.85
N GLN A 261 10.47 -7.25 -1.24
CA GLN A 261 10.31 -7.20 0.23
C GLN A 261 10.93 -8.41 0.92
N ILE A 262 10.89 -9.58 0.27
CA ILE A 262 11.53 -10.81 0.77
C ILE A 262 13.06 -10.68 0.74
N VAL A 263 13.59 -9.94 -0.25
CA VAL A 263 15.03 -9.68 -0.38
C VAL A 263 15.47 -8.57 0.59
N VAL A 264 14.76 -7.45 0.60
CA VAL A 264 15.12 -6.27 1.42
C VAL A 264 14.93 -6.54 2.91
N GLY A 265 13.93 -7.34 3.32
CA GLY A 265 13.67 -7.66 4.73
C GLY A 265 14.90 -8.21 5.48
N PRO A 266 15.52 -9.32 5.05
CA PRO A 266 16.74 -9.83 5.67
C PRO A 266 17.96 -8.89 5.54
N MET A 267 18.02 -8.06 4.49
CA MET A 267 19.09 -7.06 4.34
C MET A 267 18.99 -5.96 5.42
N ILE A 268 17.78 -5.59 5.80
CA ILE A 268 17.54 -4.65 6.90
C ILE A 268 18.19 -5.14 8.19
N ASP A 269 18.11 -6.44 8.49
CA ASP A 269 18.69 -6.99 9.72
C ASP A 269 20.23 -7.01 9.72
N LYS A 270 20.83 -7.13 8.55
CA LYS A 270 22.28 -7.27 8.38
C LYS A 270 23.01 -5.94 8.13
N HIS A 271 22.35 -5.01 7.45
CA HIS A 271 22.96 -3.77 6.99
C HIS A 271 22.42 -2.54 7.72
N ASP A 272 23.13 -1.44 7.57
CA ASP A 272 22.69 -0.13 8.03
C ASP A 272 21.56 0.39 7.12
N LEU A 273 20.51 0.97 7.73
CA LEU A 273 19.35 1.48 6.97
C LEU A 273 19.75 2.55 5.94
N ARG A 274 20.74 3.40 6.27
CA ARG A 274 21.27 4.38 5.32
C ARG A 274 21.90 3.73 4.08
N THR A 275 22.65 2.64 4.28
CA THR A 275 23.31 1.89 3.20
C THR A 275 22.30 1.25 2.24
N LEU A 276 21.11 0.94 2.70
CA LEU A 276 20.03 0.41 1.89
C LEU A 276 19.18 1.52 1.27
N LEU A 277 18.89 2.58 2.02
CA LEU A 277 18.01 3.66 1.59
C LEU A 277 18.61 4.45 0.42
N LEU A 278 19.92 4.74 0.46
CA LEU A 278 20.61 5.50 -0.58
C LEU A 278 20.53 4.84 -1.98
N PRO A 279 20.95 3.57 -2.19
CA PRO A 279 20.89 2.95 -3.50
C PRO A 279 19.45 2.75 -4.00
N ILE A 280 18.50 2.43 -3.12
CA ILE A 280 17.09 2.30 -3.50
C ILE A 280 16.53 3.65 -3.96
N SER A 281 16.79 4.73 -3.22
CA SER A 281 16.34 6.07 -3.62
C SER A 281 17.01 6.54 -4.92
N LEU A 282 18.30 6.26 -5.12
CA LEU A 282 19.01 6.56 -6.35
C LEU A 282 18.43 5.79 -7.55
N ALA A 283 18.16 4.48 -7.35
CA ALA A 283 17.51 3.67 -8.38
C ALA A 283 16.13 4.21 -8.75
N GLN A 284 15.33 4.65 -7.76
CA GLN A 284 14.04 5.28 -8.05
C GLN A 284 14.19 6.55 -8.89
N VAL A 285 15.13 7.44 -8.58
CA VAL A 285 15.37 8.65 -9.38
C VAL A 285 15.67 8.29 -10.83
N ALA A 286 16.64 7.41 -11.05
CA ALA A 286 17.07 7.02 -12.39
C ALA A 286 15.94 6.32 -13.17
N LEU A 287 15.27 5.34 -12.54
CA LEU A 287 14.26 4.51 -13.20
C LEU A 287 12.97 5.29 -13.48
N LEU A 288 12.53 6.19 -12.59
CA LEU A 288 11.40 7.07 -12.84
C LEU A 288 11.70 8.06 -13.96
N PHE A 289 12.92 8.61 -14.00
CA PHE A 289 13.34 9.47 -15.10
C PHE A 289 13.36 8.69 -16.43
N MET A 290 13.93 7.48 -16.46
CA MET A 290 13.92 6.64 -17.66
C MET A 290 12.49 6.29 -18.10
N ALA A 291 11.59 5.93 -17.17
CA ALA A 291 10.19 5.68 -17.47
C ALA A 291 9.46 6.88 -18.07
N SER A 292 9.91 8.10 -17.79
CA SER A 292 9.36 9.31 -18.42
C SER A 292 9.65 9.42 -19.92
N GLN A 293 10.68 8.75 -20.42
CA GLN A 293 11.18 8.88 -21.80
C GLN A 293 10.93 7.65 -22.69
N LEU A 294 10.53 6.52 -22.10
CA LEU A 294 10.50 5.24 -22.80
C LEU A 294 9.07 4.78 -23.10
N ASP A 295 8.95 4.00 -24.16
CA ASP A 295 7.72 3.32 -24.59
C ASP A 295 8.05 1.84 -24.92
N GLY A 296 7.03 1.01 -25.15
CA GLY A 296 7.19 -0.37 -25.57
C GLY A 296 7.99 -1.25 -24.59
N TRP A 297 8.72 -2.22 -25.12
CA TRP A 297 9.51 -3.17 -24.33
C TRP A 297 10.51 -2.54 -23.35
N PRO A 298 11.26 -1.45 -23.74
CA PRO A 298 12.16 -0.78 -22.80
C PRO A 298 11.44 -0.22 -21.59
N LEU A 299 10.24 0.35 -21.78
CA LEU A 299 9.42 0.83 -20.65
C LEU A 299 8.99 -0.33 -19.74
N LEU A 300 8.59 -1.46 -20.29
CA LEU A 300 8.18 -2.62 -19.50
C LEU A 300 9.31 -3.12 -18.59
N ILE A 301 10.53 -3.23 -19.12
CA ILE A 301 11.72 -3.62 -18.34
C ILE A 301 11.99 -2.59 -17.24
N VAL A 302 11.97 -1.31 -17.58
CA VAL A 302 12.18 -0.24 -16.60
C VAL A 302 11.07 -0.21 -15.56
N ALA A 303 9.81 -0.50 -15.92
CA ALA A 303 8.71 -0.58 -14.97
C ALA A 303 8.91 -1.70 -13.95
N VAL A 304 9.42 -2.88 -14.35
CA VAL A 304 9.77 -3.95 -13.40
C VAL A 304 10.83 -3.48 -12.40
N LEU A 305 11.93 -2.93 -12.90
CA LEU A 305 13.04 -2.46 -12.05
C LEU A 305 12.61 -1.31 -11.13
N MET A 306 11.82 -0.38 -11.66
CA MET A 306 11.26 0.75 -10.94
C MET A 306 10.37 0.27 -9.78
N MET A 307 9.44 -0.67 -10.05
CA MET A 307 8.54 -1.16 -9.02
C MET A 307 9.25 -2.04 -7.99
N LEU A 308 10.33 -2.76 -8.36
CA LEU A 308 11.22 -3.42 -7.38
C LEU A 308 11.81 -2.41 -6.39
N ALA A 309 12.28 -1.25 -6.86
CA ALA A 309 12.83 -0.20 -6.01
C ALA A 309 11.73 0.48 -5.16
N VAL A 310 10.54 0.72 -5.73
CA VAL A 310 9.39 1.33 -5.03
C VAL A 310 8.90 0.41 -3.90
N PHE A 311 8.67 -0.87 -4.18
CA PHE A 311 8.20 -1.84 -3.17
C PHE A 311 9.28 -2.15 -2.14
N GLY A 312 10.54 -2.17 -2.54
CA GLY A 312 11.69 -2.38 -1.64
C GLY A 312 11.88 -1.28 -0.60
N GLN A 313 11.37 -0.06 -0.84
CA GLN A 313 11.44 1.03 0.14
C GLN A 313 10.45 0.86 1.30
N ILE A 314 9.34 0.15 1.10
CA ILE A 314 8.28 0.02 2.12
C ILE A 314 8.82 -0.54 3.45
N PRO A 315 9.48 -1.72 3.47
CA PRO A 315 10.00 -2.29 4.71
C PRO A 315 11.10 -1.44 5.37
N LEU A 316 11.82 -0.61 4.60
CA LEU A 316 12.82 0.32 5.17
C LEU A 316 12.16 1.40 6.02
N ASN A 317 11.07 1.99 5.53
CA ASN A 317 10.32 2.99 6.29
C ASN A 317 9.73 2.39 7.57
N ASP A 318 9.24 1.14 7.53
CA ASP A 318 8.77 0.42 8.72
C ASP A 318 9.88 0.15 9.71
N ALA A 319 11.06 -0.24 9.22
CA ALA A 319 12.23 -0.51 10.04
C ALA A 319 12.76 0.75 10.74
N ILE A 320 12.69 1.92 10.09
CA ILE A 320 13.06 3.19 10.72
C ILE A 320 12.17 3.45 11.94
N VAL A 321 10.85 3.33 11.79
CA VAL A 321 9.93 3.49 12.92
C VAL A 321 10.22 2.45 14.02
N GLY A 322 10.34 1.18 13.63
CA GLY A 322 10.55 0.08 14.58
C GLY A 322 11.82 0.19 15.41
N ARG A 323 12.92 0.70 14.84
CA ARG A 323 14.24 0.77 15.49
C ARG A 323 14.44 2.02 16.35
N TYR A 324 13.89 3.15 15.91
CA TYR A 324 14.23 4.46 16.50
C TYR A 324 13.10 5.07 17.32
N THR A 325 11.93 4.43 17.39
CA THR A 325 10.83 4.93 18.21
C THR A 325 10.74 4.15 19.52
N PRO A 326 10.76 4.84 20.70
CA PRO A 326 10.49 4.23 22.00
C PRO A 326 9.15 3.49 22.01
N ASP A 327 9.07 2.37 22.73
CA ASP A 327 7.88 1.51 22.77
C ASP A 327 6.61 2.26 23.17
N GLU A 328 6.74 3.23 24.10
CA GLU A 328 5.60 4.04 24.58
C GLU A 328 5.02 4.99 23.51
N TYR A 329 5.82 5.40 22.49
CA TYR A 329 5.42 6.30 21.40
C TYR A 329 5.26 5.57 20.08
N ARG A 330 5.68 4.29 19.95
CA ARG A 330 5.74 3.55 18.68
C ARG A 330 4.40 3.48 17.98
N SER A 331 3.32 3.17 18.69
CA SER A 331 1.98 3.13 18.14
C SER A 331 1.52 4.49 17.61
N ARG A 332 1.86 5.57 18.32
CA ARG A 332 1.53 6.95 17.89
C ARG A 332 2.32 7.35 16.64
N VAL A 333 3.62 7.00 16.58
CA VAL A 333 4.45 7.29 15.41
C VAL A 333 3.99 6.49 14.20
N PHE A 334 3.62 5.22 14.36
CA PHE A 334 3.00 4.45 13.29
C PHE A 334 1.68 5.05 12.85
N ALA A 335 0.80 5.48 13.77
CA ALA A 335 -0.46 6.12 13.44
C ALA A 335 -0.26 7.42 12.64
N VAL A 336 0.66 8.29 13.07
CA VAL A 336 1.03 9.52 12.35
C VAL A 336 1.60 9.17 10.96
N ARG A 337 2.49 8.18 10.89
CA ARG A 337 3.06 7.72 9.62
C ARG A 337 1.98 7.22 8.66
N TYR A 338 1.05 6.39 9.11
CA TYR A 338 -0.04 5.91 8.28
C TYR A 338 -0.98 7.04 7.84
N LEU A 339 -1.28 7.99 8.74
CA LEU A 339 -2.04 9.18 8.38
C LEU A 339 -1.34 9.99 7.28
N VAL A 340 -0.03 10.18 7.38
CA VAL A 340 0.77 10.85 6.33
C VAL A 340 0.77 10.03 5.05
N THR A 341 1.05 8.73 5.12
CA THR A 341 1.13 7.86 3.94
C THR A 341 -0.18 7.85 3.17
N PHE A 342 -1.29 7.61 3.86
CA PHE A 342 -2.61 7.50 3.23
C PHE A 342 -3.23 8.87 2.91
N GLY A 343 -2.96 9.88 3.72
CA GLY A 343 -3.36 11.27 3.43
C GLY A 343 -2.69 11.79 2.16
N VAL A 344 -1.39 11.54 2.02
CA VAL A 344 -0.63 11.89 0.80
C VAL A 344 -1.04 11.01 -0.39
N ALA A 345 -1.44 9.76 -0.15
CA ALA A 345 -1.95 8.87 -1.19
C ALA A 345 -3.12 9.47 -1.97
N SER A 346 -4.03 10.17 -1.27
CA SER A 346 -5.18 10.82 -1.91
C SER A 346 -4.78 11.93 -2.88
N MET A 347 -3.60 12.54 -2.70
CA MET A 347 -3.08 13.56 -3.61
C MET A 347 -2.54 12.97 -4.93
N ALA A 348 -2.33 11.65 -5.00
CA ALA A 348 -1.86 11.00 -6.23
C ALA A 348 -2.85 11.21 -7.38
N ILE A 349 -4.16 11.11 -7.12
CA ILE A 349 -5.19 11.25 -8.15
C ILE A 349 -5.21 12.66 -8.77
N PRO A 350 -5.38 13.76 -8.01
CA PRO A 350 -5.37 15.09 -8.59
C PRO A 350 -4.03 15.42 -9.26
N MET A 351 -2.91 14.92 -8.74
CA MET A 351 -1.59 15.05 -9.33
C MET A 351 -1.53 14.35 -10.71
N ILE A 352 -1.94 13.08 -10.79
CA ILE A 352 -1.97 12.33 -12.06
C ILE A 352 -2.86 13.09 -13.06
N VAL A 353 -4.07 13.46 -12.65
CA VAL A 353 -5.04 14.16 -13.52
C VAL A 353 -4.46 15.45 -14.07
N HIS A 354 -3.87 16.30 -13.22
CA HIS A 354 -3.31 17.58 -13.61
C HIS A 354 -2.17 17.42 -14.61
N PHE A 355 -1.16 16.61 -14.25
CA PHE A 355 0.04 16.47 -15.09
C PHE A 355 -0.22 15.62 -16.35
N HIS A 356 -1.10 14.63 -16.27
CA HIS A 356 -1.48 13.84 -17.45
C HIS A 356 -2.22 14.71 -18.49
N ARG A 357 -3.14 15.59 -18.07
CA ARG A 357 -3.85 16.50 -18.95
C ARG A 357 -2.91 17.49 -19.68
N THR A 358 -1.89 17.97 -18.99
CA THR A 358 -1.01 19.03 -19.54
C THR A 358 0.07 18.48 -20.45
N SER A 359 0.68 17.36 -20.11
CA SER A 359 1.89 16.86 -20.79
C SER A 359 2.01 15.33 -20.77
N GLY A 360 0.92 14.62 -20.53
CA GLY A 360 0.88 13.16 -20.49
C GLY A 360 1.70 12.56 -19.35
N PHE A 361 1.95 11.25 -19.41
CA PHE A 361 2.69 10.54 -18.37
C PHE A 361 4.16 10.91 -18.26
N ARG A 362 4.73 11.58 -19.27
CA ARG A 362 6.10 12.10 -19.19
C ARG A 362 6.24 13.03 -17.99
N SER A 363 5.33 13.99 -17.85
CA SER A 363 5.36 14.98 -16.75
C SER A 363 5.06 14.33 -15.39
N VAL A 364 4.16 13.35 -15.34
CA VAL A 364 3.90 12.60 -14.12
C VAL A 364 5.17 11.91 -13.62
N PHE A 365 5.85 11.13 -14.47
CA PHE A 365 7.08 10.44 -14.09
C PHE A 365 8.24 11.38 -13.78
N MET A 366 8.37 12.52 -14.47
CA MET A 366 9.37 13.54 -14.13
C MET A 366 9.14 14.14 -12.74
N LEU A 367 7.88 14.42 -12.38
CA LEU A 367 7.55 14.86 -11.02
C LEU A 367 7.87 13.78 -9.99
N LEU A 368 7.54 12.52 -10.28
CA LEU A 368 7.86 11.41 -9.37
C LEU A 368 9.38 11.23 -9.21
N ALA A 369 10.17 11.43 -10.26
CA ALA A 369 11.64 11.45 -10.19
C ALA A 369 12.16 12.61 -9.32
N ALA A 370 11.54 13.80 -9.40
CA ALA A 370 11.87 14.91 -8.52
C ALA A 370 11.54 14.59 -7.04
N LEU A 371 10.41 13.97 -6.76
CA LEU A 371 10.06 13.50 -5.39
C LEU A 371 11.03 12.42 -4.89
N ALA A 372 11.44 11.48 -5.76
CA ALA A 372 12.48 10.51 -5.42
C ALA A 372 13.83 11.18 -5.12
N THR A 373 14.16 12.28 -5.82
CA THR A 373 15.35 13.09 -5.52
C THR A 373 15.26 13.73 -4.12
N CYS A 374 14.08 14.21 -3.70
CA CYS A 374 13.89 14.68 -2.32
C CYS A 374 14.16 13.56 -1.30
N THR A 375 13.69 12.34 -1.57
CA THR A 375 13.97 11.18 -0.71
C THR A 375 15.47 10.83 -0.71
N LEU A 376 16.13 10.86 -1.86
CA LEU A 376 17.57 10.61 -1.98
C LEU A 376 18.38 11.65 -1.18
N VAL A 377 18.07 12.93 -1.34
CA VAL A 377 18.72 14.03 -0.58
C VAL A 377 18.49 13.84 0.92
N ALA A 378 17.26 13.57 1.35
CA ALA A 378 16.95 13.30 2.75
C ALA A 378 17.75 12.10 3.28
N SER A 379 17.95 11.06 2.48
CA SER A 379 18.70 9.85 2.86
C SER A 379 20.17 10.11 3.19
N PHE A 380 20.80 11.13 2.60
CA PHE A 380 22.16 11.55 2.97
C PHE A 380 22.23 12.08 4.40
N PHE A 381 21.13 12.63 4.90
CA PHE A 381 21.04 13.13 6.28
C PHE A 381 20.69 12.03 7.28
N PHE A 382 20.33 10.81 6.85
CA PHE A 382 20.06 9.72 7.78
C PHE A 382 21.35 9.33 8.53
N PRO A 383 21.31 9.19 9.89
CA PRO A 383 22.51 8.89 10.67
C PRO A 383 23.00 7.47 10.39
N GLY A 384 24.28 7.31 10.07
CA GLY A 384 24.90 6.00 9.88
C GLY A 384 25.18 5.29 11.22
N ARG A 385 25.36 3.97 11.16
CA ARG A 385 25.55 3.10 12.33
C ARG A 385 26.74 3.55 13.24
N ALA A 386 27.80 4.06 12.64
CA ALA A 386 28.97 4.55 13.39
C ALA A 386 28.66 5.78 14.25
N ALA A 387 27.84 6.71 13.74
CA ALA A 387 27.39 7.88 14.49
C ALA A 387 26.48 7.49 15.65
N LEU A 388 25.56 6.55 15.42
CA LEU A 388 24.64 6.03 16.43
C LEU A 388 25.36 5.24 17.55
N LYS A 389 26.37 4.44 17.19
CA LYS A 389 27.21 3.71 18.16
C LYS A 389 28.02 4.66 19.05
N ARG A 390 28.57 5.73 18.49
CA ARG A 390 29.31 6.76 19.28
C ARG A 390 28.38 7.42 20.30
N GLN A 391 27.16 7.76 19.92
CA GLN A 391 26.19 8.37 20.82
C GLN A 391 25.75 7.43 21.96
N SER A 392 25.47 6.15 21.68
CA SER A 392 25.13 5.17 22.72
C SER A 392 26.29 4.92 23.70
N ALA A 393 27.54 4.98 23.24
CA ALA A 393 28.71 4.86 24.12
C ALA A 393 28.88 6.08 25.03
N THR A 394 28.55 7.28 24.55
CA THR A 394 28.64 8.55 25.34
C THR A 394 27.52 8.62 26.38
N ILE A 395 26.39 7.95 26.17
CA ILE A 395 25.24 7.95 27.11
C ILE A 395 25.35 6.80 28.15
N GLY A 396 26.41 5.98 28.11
CA GLY A 396 26.70 4.94 29.10
C GLY A 396 25.83 3.67 28.99
N GLN A 397 25.20 3.41 27.82
CA GLN A 397 24.50 2.17 27.54
C GLN A 397 25.29 1.28 26.57
N PRO A 398 25.48 -0.03 26.88
CA PRO A 398 26.15 -0.94 25.95
C PRO A 398 25.40 -0.99 24.63
N ALA A 399 26.09 -0.77 23.52
CA ALA A 399 25.57 -0.94 22.18
C ALA A 399 25.13 -2.39 21.98
N ARG A 400 23.83 -2.65 22.07
CA ARG A 400 23.29 -3.95 21.71
C ARG A 400 23.28 -4.06 20.18
N ALA A 401 24.06 -5.03 19.72
CA ALA A 401 24.23 -5.41 18.31
C ALA A 401 22.96 -6.00 17.70
#